data_172e8ec45f103e33a0e33083090b5ab0
#
_entry.id   172e8ec45f103e33a0e33083090b5ab0
#
_cell.length_a   1.000
_cell.length_b   1.000
_cell.length_c   1.000
_cell.angle_alpha   90.00
_cell.angle_beta   90.00
_cell.angle_gamma   90.00
#
_symmetry.space_group_name_H-M   'P 1'
#
loop_
_entity.id
_entity.type
_entity.pdbx_description
1 polymer ?
#
loop_
_entity_poly.entity_id
_entity_poly.type
_entity_poly.pdbx_seq_one_letter_code
_entity_poly.pdbx_strand_id
1 'polypeptide(L)'
;MSTFVRLAQTSQTLSLAAMEEASRQGLRQADLEHLFLALVLSDQPAGEVLRELGITIDRARRAVDEQHATQLASLGIDTTLPEPGRIVFHETAGYEWRRRASDVLVRASRRGLDGSAAAVLRVLMSEPSGLIAELLRRLGTTPADVVDRLDRLAPPADGGRPVRGNESIVGSSETFVPAPIEDVWEFLADPARVPDWAPSIGSVDLADSAGTAWIGYAPTSRPDGKPVRLRAEFRRRRLELLETRRPDRVAWRFTSPDTAKSGPIVTEFALAPTTGGTRVAITTSWGRRHGWRRVLGLPLRPAARFLAWITLFQIGAAISRAFR
;
A
#
# COMPACT_ATOMS: atom_id res chain seq x y z
N MET A 1 16.62 10.20 -4.09
CA MET A 1 15.44 10.86 -3.47
C MET A 1 15.91 11.57 -2.21
N SER A 2 15.33 12.75 -1.86
CA SER A 2 15.70 13.42 -0.61
C SER A 2 15.17 12.64 0.59
N THR A 3 15.86 12.71 1.73
CA THR A 3 15.45 12.08 3.01
C THR A 3 14.03 12.49 3.40
N PHE A 4 13.68 13.75 3.14
CA PHE A 4 12.33 14.26 3.41
C PHE A 4 11.22 13.56 2.61
N VAL A 5 11.46 13.23 1.34
CA VAL A 5 10.47 12.51 0.51
C VAL A 5 10.28 11.09 1.03
N ARG A 6 11.35 10.39 1.40
CA ARG A 6 11.26 9.04 1.99
C ARG A 6 10.49 9.05 3.31
N LEU A 7 10.80 10.01 4.18
CA LEU A 7 10.08 10.19 5.45
C LEU A 7 8.58 10.36 5.24
N ALA A 8 8.19 11.27 4.33
CA ALA A 8 6.79 11.52 4.03
C ALA A 8 6.09 10.28 3.46
N GLN A 9 6.76 9.54 2.57
CA GLN A 9 6.24 8.29 2.00
C GLN A 9 6.05 7.21 3.07
N THR A 10 7.05 6.96 3.91
CA THR A 10 6.97 5.97 4.99
C THR A 10 5.84 6.32 5.96
N SER A 11 5.78 7.58 6.40
CA SER A 11 4.72 8.04 7.32
C SER A 11 3.34 7.85 6.71
N GLN A 12 3.15 8.19 5.44
CA GLN A 12 1.86 8.04 4.77
C GLN A 12 1.48 6.56 4.58
N THR A 13 2.42 5.70 4.19
CA THR A 13 2.17 4.26 4.02
C THR A 13 1.78 3.61 5.35
N LEU A 14 2.54 3.87 6.41
CA LEU A 14 2.24 3.31 7.73
C LEU A 14 0.94 3.87 8.30
N SER A 15 0.65 5.17 8.09
CA SER A 15 -0.59 5.78 8.54
C SER A 15 -1.81 5.16 7.86
N LEU A 16 -1.76 5.00 6.54
CA LEU A 16 -2.86 4.37 5.81
C LEU A 16 -3.12 2.94 6.32
N ALA A 17 -2.08 2.11 6.37
CA ALA A 17 -2.22 0.73 6.82
C ALA A 17 -2.71 0.64 8.28
N ALA A 18 -2.22 1.48 9.18
CA ALA A 18 -2.68 1.50 10.58
C ALA A 18 -4.14 1.94 10.71
N MET A 19 -4.59 2.94 9.94
CA MET A 19 -5.99 3.38 9.93
C MET A 19 -6.91 2.31 9.34
N GLU A 20 -6.45 1.58 8.32
CA GLU A 20 -7.17 0.44 7.77
C GLU A 20 -7.34 -0.68 8.80
N GLU A 21 -6.29 -1.03 9.56
CA GLU A 21 -6.38 -2.02 10.63
C GLU A 21 -7.28 -1.55 11.78
N ALA A 22 -7.24 -0.28 12.16
CA ALA A 22 -8.17 0.29 13.14
C ALA A 22 -9.63 0.21 12.64
N SER A 23 -9.87 0.55 11.36
CA SER A 23 -11.20 0.50 10.76
C SER A 23 -11.80 -0.91 10.74
N ARG A 24 -10.95 -1.94 10.58
CA ARG A 24 -11.35 -3.35 10.64
C ARG A 24 -11.93 -3.73 12.01
N GLN A 25 -11.46 -3.10 13.07
CA GLN A 25 -11.98 -3.26 14.44
C GLN A 25 -13.13 -2.27 14.75
N GLY A 26 -13.62 -1.51 13.77
CA GLY A 26 -14.64 -0.47 13.97
C GLY A 26 -14.13 0.79 14.70
N LEU A 27 -12.81 0.91 14.89
CA LEU A 27 -12.19 2.04 15.58
C LEU A 27 -11.90 3.18 14.60
N ARG A 28 -12.03 4.42 15.06
CA ARG A 28 -11.64 5.63 14.31
C ARG A 28 -10.28 6.19 14.72
N GLN A 29 -9.68 5.61 15.74
CA GLN A 29 -8.37 6.04 16.23
C GLN A 29 -7.38 4.88 16.12
N ALA A 30 -6.29 5.10 15.39
CA ALA A 30 -5.18 4.18 15.36
C ALA A 30 -4.24 4.40 16.55
N ASP A 31 -3.74 3.32 17.12
CA ASP A 31 -2.83 3.32 18.27
C ASP A 31 -1.58 2.47 17.98
N LEU A 32 -0.76 2.20 18.98
CA LEU A 32 0.52 1.50 18.88
C LEU A 32 0.40 0.12 18.23
N GLU A 33 -0.63 -0.65 18.60
CA GLU A 33 -0.91 -1.96 18.02
C GLU A 33 -1.21 -1.87 16.51
N HIS A 34 -1.96 -0.87 16.07
CA HIS A 34 -2.26 -0.65 14.66
C HIS A 34 -1.01 -0.21 13.88
N LEU A 35 -0.13 0.59 14.52
CA LEU A 35 1.16 0.94 13.94
C LEU A 35 2.08 -0.30 13.82
N PHE A 36 2.05 -1.21 14.80
CA PHE A 36 2.76 -2.48 14.73
C PHE A 36 2.24 -3.35 13.57
N LEU A 37 0.91 -3.50 13.42
CA LEU A 37 0.32 -4.21 12.29
C LEU A 37 0.71 -3.60 10.94
N ALA A 38 0.71 -2.26 10.85
CA ALA A 38 1.17 -1.55 9.65
C ALA A 38 2.64 -1.82 9.32
N LEU A 39 3.50 -1.96 10.33
CA LEU A 39 4.91 -2.33 10.14
C LEU A 39 5.07 -3.76 9.62
N VAL A 40 4.25 -4.71 10.08
CA VAL A 40 4.24 -6.09 9.54
C VAL A 40 3.86 -6.11 8.06
N LEU A 41 2.95 -5.23 7.65
CA LEU A 41 2.50 -5.07 6.26
C LEU A 41 3.46 -4.24 5.39
N SER A 42 4.48 -3.63 5.98
CA SER A 42 5.41 -2.79 5.24
C SER A 42 6.28 -3.60 4.26
N ASP A 43 6.49 -3.02 3.07
CA ASP A 43 7.46 -3.49 2.07
C ASP A 43 8.92 -3.13 2.42
N GLN A 44 9.11 -2.28 3.44
CA GLN A 44 10.42 -1.83 3.91
C GLN A 44 11.10 -2.86 4.82
N PRO A 45 12.42 -2.71 5.09
CA PRO A 45 13.20 -3.66 5.90
C PRO A 45 12.57 -4.05 7.24
N ALA A 46 11.88 -3.13 7.92
CA ALA A 46 11.20 -3.45 9.17
C ALA A 46 10.14 -4.55 9.03
N GLY A 47 9.30 -4.47 7.97
CA GLY A 47 8.30 -5.49 7.70
C GLY A 47 8.94 -6.82 7.29
N GLU A 48 10.01 -6.77 6.51
CA GLU A 48 10.76 -7.96 6.11
C GLU A 48 11.33 -8.70 7.33
N VAL A 49 11.99 -7.99 8.26
CA VAL A 49 12.50 -8.56 9.52
C VAL A 49 11.39 -9.20 10.34
N LEU A 50 10.26 -8.51 10.53
CA LEU A 50 9.16 -9.05 11.31
C LEU A 50 8.65 -10.35 10.68
N ARG A 51 8.48 -10.41 9.37
CA ARG A 51 8.03 -11.61 8.65
C ARG A 51 9.07 -12.73 8.67
N GLU A 52 10.37 -12.43 8.56
CA GLU A 52 11.45 -13.42 8.70
C GLU A 52 11.48 -14.06 10.11
N LEU A 53 11.07 -13.32 11.13
CA LEU A 53 10.86 -13.82 12.48
C LEU A 53 9.53 -14.59 12.64
N GLY A 54 8.83 -14.88 11.52
CA GLY A 54 7.58 -15.62 11.50
C GLY A 54 6.36 -14.81 11.94
N ILE A 55 6.46 -13.47 12.01
CA ILE A 55 5.35 -12.60 12.37
C ILE A 55 4.56 -12.24 11.10
N THR A 56 3.57 -13.08 10.78
CA THR A 56 2.59 -12.78 9.71
C THR A 56 1.51 -11.86 10.25
N ILE A 57 0.77 -11.20 9.34
CA ILE A 57 -0.32 -10.28 9.73
C ILE A 57 -1.38 -10.99 10.57
N ASP A 58 -1.75 -12.23 10.24
CA ASP A 58 -2.76 -12.98 11.00
C ASP A 58 -2.29 -13.37 12.38
N ARG A 59 -1.00 -13.74 12.53
CA ARG A 59 -0.42 -14.00 13.85
C ARG A 59 -0.35 -12.73 14.69
N ALA A 60 0.04 -11.60 14.07
CA ALA A 60 0.11 -10.32 14.75
C ALA A 60 -1.27 -9.85 15.22
N ARG A 61 -2.31 -9.99 14.40
CA ARG A 61 -3.70 -9.67 14.75
C ARG A 61 -4.18 -10.52 15.93
N ARG A 62 -3.98 -11.83 15.88
CA ARG A 62 -4.33 -12.72 17.01
C ARG A 62 -3.63 -12.32 18.30
N ALA A 63 -2.34 -12.00 18.25
CA ALA A 63 -1.59 -11.55 19.42
C ALA A 63 -2.15 -10.25 20.01
N VAL A 64 -2.59 -9.32 19.16
CA VAL A 64 -3.27 -8.06 19.59
C VAL A 64 -4.60 -8.38 20.26
N ASP A 65 -5.44 -9.22 19.65
CA ASP A 65 -6.75 -9.60 20.18
C ASP A 65 -6.62 -10.32 21.52
N GLU A 66 -5.67 -11.28 21.65
CA GLU A 66 -5.35 -11.98 22.89
C GLU A 66 -4.84 -11.03 23.98
N GLN A 67 -4.03 -10.04 23.61
CA GLN A 67 -3.54 -9.03 24.54
C GLN A 67 -4.69 -8.17 25.08
N HIS A 68 -5.60 -7.72 24.22
CA HIS A 68 -6.79 -6.98 24.63
C HIS A 68 -7.68 -7.81 25.54
N ALA A 69 -7.95 -9.07 25.20
CA ALA A 69 -8.73 -9.98 26.04
C ALA A 69 -8.09 -10.16 27.42
N THR A 70 -6.76 -10.35 27.49
CA THR A 70 -6.03 -10.45 28.76
C THR A 70 -6.15 -9.17 29.60
N GLN A 71 -6.06 -7.99 28.98
CA GLN A 71 -6.20 -6.72 29.66
C GLN A 71 -7.61 -6.53 30.24
N LEU A 72 -8.66 -6.86 29.47
CA LEU A 72 -10.04 -6.79 29.94
C LEU A 72 -10.30 -7.76 31.09
N ALA A 73 -9.82 -8.99 30.97
CA ALA A 73 -9.94 -10.00 32.02
C ALA A 73 -9.24 -9.56 33.33
N SER A 74 -8.09 -8.87 33.24
CA SER A 74 -7.39 -8.34 34.42
C SER A 74 -8.18 -7.24 35.17
N LEU A 75 -9.13 -6.61 34.48
CA LEU A 75 -10.08 -5.63 35.05
C LEU A 75 -11.40 -6.27 35.49
N GLY A 76 -11.51 -7.61 35.43
CA GLY A 76 -12.74 -8.33 35.76
C GLY A 76 -13.84 -8.21 34.68
N ILE A 77 -13.47 -7.77 33.47
CA ILE A 77 -14.40 -7.64 32.35
C ILE A 77 -14.30 -8.90 31.51
N ASP A 78 -15.32 -9.75 31.59
CA ASP A 78 -15.47 -10.93 30.74
C ASP A 78 -16.36 -10.57 29.55
N THR A 79 -15.73 -10.27 28.41
CA THR A 79 -16.42 -9.96 27.16
C THR A 79 -15.70 -10.57 25.97
N THR A 80 -16.48 -11.04 25.02
CA THR A 80 -15.94 -11.41 23.71
C THR A 80 -15.73 -10.15 22.89
N LEU A 81 -14.52 -9.99 22.34
CA LEU A 81 -14.24 -8.93 21.40
C LEU A 81 -15.14 -9.12 20.14
N PRO A 82 -15.69 -8.04 19.57
CA PRO A 82 -16.47 -8.17 18.34
C PRO A 82 -15.61 -8.75 17.21
N GLU A 83 -16.21 -9.59 16.38
CA GLU A 83 -15.53 -10.12 15.21
C GLU A 83 -15.06 -8.98 14.31
N PRO A 84 -13.82 -9.04 13.81
CA PRO A 84 -13.29 -8.03 12.94
C PRO A 84 -14.12 -7.93 11.65
N GLY A 85 -14.54 -6.73 11.31
CA GLY A 85 -15.28 -6.46 10.07
C GLY A 85 -14.36 -6.32 8.85
N ARG A 86 -14.95 -5.94 7.71
CA ARG A 86 -14.20 -5.55 6.52
C ARG A 86 -13.49 -4.22 6.76
N ILE A 87 -12.35 -4.00 6.09
CA ILE A 87 -11.71 -2.70 6.06
C ILE A 87 -12.64 -1.69 5.38
N VAL A 88 -13.11 -0.68 6.15
CA VAL A 88 -14.07 0.34 5.71
C VAL A 88 -13.42 1.72 5.81
N PHE A 89 -12.14 1.81 5.48
CA PHE A 89 -11.41 3.06 5.53
C PHE A 89 -11.76 3.93 4.32
N HIS A 90 -12.32 5.12 4.61
CA HIS A 90 -12.49 6.18 3.64
C HIS A 90 -11.54 7.32 4.04
N GLU A 91 -10.62 7.70 3.17
CA GLU A 91 -9.57 8.70 3.41
C GLU A 91 -10.07 10.04 3.99
N THR A 92 -11.37 10.31 3.91
CA THR A 92 -12.01 11.55 4.35
C THR A 92 -12.81 11.40 5.65
N ALA A 93 -12.78 10.26 6.31
CA ALA A 93 -13.75 9.93 7.37
C ALA A 93 -13.33 10.29 8.81
N GLY A 94 -12.33 11.16 9.00
CA GLY A 94 -11.94 11.64 10.33
C GLY A 94 -11.27 10.57 11.19
N TYR A 95 -10.39 9.78 10.62
CA TYR A 95 -9.51 8.89 11.37
C TYR A 95 -8.36 9.69 11.97
N GLU A 96 -8.01 9.37 13.21
CA GLU A 96 -7.01 10.08 13.99
C GLU A 96 -5.99 9.12 14.60
N TRP A 97 -4.80 9.63 14.88
CA TRP A 97 -3.83 8.95 15.70
C TRP A 97 -4.10 9.21 17.19
N ARG A 98 -4.03 8.17 18.01
CA ARG A 98 -3.83 8.40 19.43
C ARG A 98 -2.46 9.04 19.68
N ARG A 99 -2.41 9.93 20.67
CA ARG A 99 -1.23 10.76 20.96
C ARG A 99 0.06 9.94 21.07
N ARG A 100 0.05 8.81 21.79
CA ARG A 100 1.24 7.97 21.98
C ARG A 100 1.77 7.39 20.66
N ALA A 101 0.91 6.96 19.75
CA ALA A 101 1.31 6.47 18.44
C ALA A 101 1.82 7.60 17.52
N SER A 102 1.16 8.77 17.56
CA SER A 102 1.66 9.98 16.89
C SER A 102 3.05 10.38 17.38
N ASP A 103 3.28 10.34 18.70
CA ASP A 103 4.58 10.66 19.31
C ASP A 103 5.70 9.71 18.84
N VAL A 104 5.39 8.42 18.57
CA VAL A 104 6.34 7.47 17.99
C VAL A 104 6.77 7.92 16.59
N LEU A 105 5.83 8.27 15.70
CA LEU A 105 6.13 8.76 14.35
C LEU A 105 6.96 10.04 14.37
N VAL A 106 6.60 10.98 15.25
CA VAL A 106 7.36 12.24 15.42
C VAL A 106 8.77 11.96 15.94
N ARG A 107 8.94 11.07 16.92
CA ARG A 107 10.28 10.71 17.44
C ARG A 107 11.15 10.03 16.40
N ALA A 108 10.58 9.12 15.60
CA ALA A 108 11.29 8.43 14.52
C ALA A 108 11.79 9.37 13.40
N SER A 109 11.22 10.57 13.30
CA SER A 109 11.63 11.60 12.32
C SER A 109 12.57 12.68 12.87
N ARG A 110 12.98 12.59 14.14
CA ARG A 110 13.91 13.58 14.76
C ARG A 110 15.33 13.41 14.28
N ARG A 111 16.18 14.44 14.55
CA ARG A 111 17.63 14.43 14.23
C ARG A 111 18.30 13.16 14.78
N GLY A 112 19.03 12.46 13.91
CA GLY A 112 19.69 11.18 14.21
C GLY A 112 18.92 9.94 13.80
N LEU A 113 17.64 10.08 13.42
CA LEU A 113 16.81 9.03 12.84
C LEU A 113 16.34 9.46 11.45
N ASP A 114 16.22 8.51 10.54
CA ASP A 114 15.90 8.78 9.12
C ASP A 114 14.41 8.70 8.79
N GLY A 115 13.55 8.44 9.79
CA GLY A 115 12.11 8.27 9.64
C GLY A 115 11.70 7.07 8.79
N SER A 116 12.60 6.12 8.55
CA SER A 116 12.30 4.84 7.90
C SER A 116 11.40 3.97 8.77
N ALA A 117 10.79 2.93 8.19
CA ALA A 117 10.03 1.96 8.95
C ALA A 117 10.89 1.27 10.04
N ALA A 118 12.21 1.09 9.79
CA ALA A 118 13.14 0.57 10.80
C ALA A 118 13.30 1.54 11.98
N ALA A 119 13.41 2.84 11.73
CA ALA A 119 13.46 3.85 12.78
C ALA A 119 12.15 3.88 13.57
N VAL A 120 11.00 3.81 12.89
CA VAL A 120 9.68 3.74 13.54
C VAL A 120 9.57 2.48 14.42
N LEU A 121 10.00 1.32 13.93
CA LEU A 121 9.96 0.06 14.70
C LEU A 121 10.84 0.14 15.96
N ARG A 122 12.06 0.69 15.86
CA ARG A 122 12.96 0.86 17.02
C ARG A 122 12.33 1.77 18.09
N VAL A 123 11.76 2.90 17.67
CA VAL A 123 11.08 3.83 18.59
C VAL A 123 9.84 3.20 19.19
N LEU A 124 9.08 2.43 18.42
CA LEU A 124 7.88 1.73 18.86
C LEU A 124 8.21 0.67 19.94
N MET A 125 9.28 -0.11 19.75
CA MET A 125 9.75 -1.09 20.74
C MET A 125 10.24 -0.46 22.05
N SER A 126 10.72 0.80 22.01
CA SER A 126 11.16 1.56 23.18
C SER A 126 10.05 2.34 23.88
N GLU A 127 8.80 2.17 23.46
CA GLU A 127 7.65 2.87 24.03
C GLU A 127 7.36 2.35 25.45
N PRO A 128 7.14 3.26 26.43
CA PRO A 128 7.16 2.89 27.86
C PRO A 128 6.01 1.99 28.34
N SER A 129 4.92 1.84 27.57
CA SER A 129 3.78 1.01 28.00
C SER A 129 4.09 -0.49 28.07
N GLY A 130 5.18 -0.92 27.41
CA GLY A 130 5.53 -2.34 27.31
C GLY A 130 4.63 -3.17 26.37
N LEU A 131 3.62 -2.55 25.74
CA LEU A 131 2.67 -3.26 24.89
C LEU A 131 3.37 -4.03 23.76
N ILE A 132 4.28 -3.38 23.05
CA ILE A 132 4.95 -4.01 21.90
C ILE A 132 5.90 -5.12 22.34
N ALA A 133 6.61 -4.95 23.46
CA ALA A 133 7.45 -6.01 24.01
C ALA A 133 6.60 -7.25 24.38
N GLU A 134 5.42 -7.05 24.96
CA GLU A 134 4.50 -8.15 25.29
C GLU A 134 3.93 -8.82 24.02
N LEU A 135 3.57 -8.05 22.97
CA LEU A 135 3.14 -8.60 21.68
C LEU A 135 4.25 -9.45 21.05
N LEU A 136 5.48 -8.97 21.03
CA LEU A 136 6.63 -9.71 20.51
C LEU A 136 6.87 -11.02 21.30
N ARG A 137 6.75 -10.96 22.64
CA ARG A 137 6.87 -12.15 23.49
C ARG A 137 5.80 -13.21 23.16
N ARG A 138 4.53 -12.79 22.95
CA ARG A 138 3.44 -13.70 22.52
C ARG A 138 3.71 -14.29 21.13
N LEU A 139 4.38 -13.55 20.28
CA LEU A 139 4.79 -14.00 18.95
C LEU A 139 6.04 -14.87 18.93
N GLY A 140 6.67 -15.10 20.11
CA GLY A 140 7.82 -15.97 20.28
C GLY A 140 9.16 -15.29 19.98
N THR A 141 9.25 -13.97 20.07
CA THR A 141 10.48 -13.19 19.86
C THR A 141 10.61 -12.08 20.90
N THR A 142 11.72 -11.36 20.88
CA THR A 142 12.00 -10.26 21.80
C THR A 142 12.35 -8.98 21.04
N PRO A 143 12.24 -7.78 21.65
CA PRO A 143 12.75 -6.54 21.05
C PRO A 143 14.24 -6.62 20.66
N ALA A 144 15.06 -7.34 21.45
CA ALA A 144 16.48 -7.54 21.17
C ALA A 144 16.69 -8.33 19.87
N ASP A 145 15.96 -9.44 19.67
CA ASP A 145 16.05 -10.24 18.44
C ASP A 145 15.70 -9.42 17.20
N VAL A 146 14.66 -8.59 17.31
CA VAL A 146 14.23 -7.70 16.22
C VAL A 146 15.30 -6.66 15.92
N VAL A 147 15.90 -6.03 16.94
CA VAL A 147 16.99 -5.04 16.78
C VAL A 147 18.20 -5.70 16.13
N ASP A 148 18.63 -6.84 16.64
CA ASP A 148 19.76 -7.60 16.09
C ASP A 148 19.56 -7.98 14.62
N ARG A 149 18.32 -8.30 14.23
CA ARG A 149 18.01 -8.63 12.85
C ARG A 149 18.01 -7.39 11.96
N LEU A 150 17.46 -6.26 12.46
CA LEU A 150 17.51 -4.97 11.76
C LEU A 150 18.95 -4.48 11.53
N ASP A 151 19.83 -4.72 12.49
CA ASP A 151 21.25 -4.30 12.39
C ASP A 151 22.05 -5.13 11.39
N ARG A 152 21.63 -6.39 11.16
CA ARG A 152 22.25 -7.29 10.16
C ARG A 152 21.78 -7.02 8.75
N LEU A 153 20.65 -6.36 8.56
CA LEU A 153 20.22 -5.96 7.22
C LEU A 153 21.17 -4.87 6.72
N ALA A 154 21.87 -5.15 5.63
CA ALA A 154 22.62 -4.13 4.91
C ALA A 154 21.67 -2.97 4.56
N PRO A 155 22.16 -1.71 4.60
CA PRO A 155 21.36 -0.59 4.15
C PRO A 155 20.83 -0.91 2.75
N PRO A 156 19.53 -0.65 2.46
CA PRO A 156 18.94 -1.00 1.19
C PRO A 156 19.79 -0.40 0.08
N ALA A 157 20.28 -1.24 -0.81
CA ALA A 157 20.91 -0.79 -2.05
C ALA A 157 19.89 0.18 -2.67
N ASP A 158 20.32 1.40 -2.96
CA ASP A 158 19.51 2.51 -3.47
C ASP A 158 18.39 1.96 -4.39
N GLY A 159 17.16 2.21 -3.98
CA GLY A 159 15.96 1.63 -4.57
C GLY A 159 16.02 1.56 -6.07
N GLY A 160 15.70 0.39 -6.60
CA GLY A 160 15.92 -0.05 -7.97
C GLY A 160 15.99 1.07 -8.98
N ARG A 161 17.13 1.20 -9.63
CA ARG A 161 17.38 2.19 -10.67
C ARG A 161 16.22 2.08 -11.65
N PRO A 162 15.43 3.14 -11.86
CA PRO A 162 14.36 3.08 -12.86
C PRO A 162 14.99 2.63 -14.14
N VAL A 163 14.49 1.54 -14.70
CA VAL A 163 14.89 1.07 -16.03
C VAL A 163 14.68 2.28 -16.95
N ARG A 164 15.76 2.84 -17.46
CA ARG A 164 15.72 3.92 -18.43
C ARG A 164 15.19 3.34 -19.74
N GLY A 165 13.89 3.11 -19.78
CA GLY A 165 13.15 2.98 -21.01
C GLY A 165 13.13 4.34 -21.69
N ASN A 166 13.57 4.35 -22.93
CA ASN A 166 13.62 5.54 -23.77
C ASN A 166 12.20 6.13 -23.86
N GLU A 167 12.04 7.40 -23.41
CA GLU A 167 11.00 8.33 -23.87
C GLU A 167 9.67 8.46 -23.11
N SER A 168 9.35 7.74 -22.01
CA SER A 168 8.11 7.93 -21.25
C SER A 168 8.37 8.46 -19.82
N ILE A 169 7.39 9.14 -19.23
CA ILE A 169 7.41 9.44 -17.79
C ILE A 169 7.11 8.11 -17.11
N VAL A 170 8.04 7.58 -16.33
CA VAL A 170 7.91 6.31 -15.63
C VAL A 170 7.83 6.60 -14.14
N GLY A 171 6.77 6.12 -13.48
CA GLY A 171 6.67 6.01 -12.04
C GLY A 171 6.82 4.55 -11.61
N SER A 172 7.43 4.30 -10.46
CA SER A 172 7.52 2.97 -9.86
C SER A 172 7.21 3.03 -8.36
N SER A 173 6.60 1.97 -7.86
CA SER A 173 6.33 1.74 -6.43
C SER A 173 6.40 0.26 -6.15
N GLU A 174 6.68 -0.11 -4.90
CA GLU A 174 6.60 -1.48 -4.43
C GLU A 174 5.55 -1.58 -3.34
N THR A 175 4.96 -2.76 -3.17
CA THR A 175 4.03 -3.05 -2.09
C THR A 175 4.15 -4.51 -1.68
N PHE A 176 3.88 -4.79 -0.42
CA PHE A 176 3.75 -6.14 0.12
C PHE A 176 2.27 -6.55 0.14
N VAL A 177 2.00 -7.78 -0.29
CA VAL A 177 0.67 -8.40 -0.29
C VAL A 177 0.75 -9.69 0.52
N PRO A 178 -0.05 -9.86 1.60
CA PRO A 178 0.00 -11.03 2.46
C PRO A 178 -0.75 -12.23 1.86
N ALA A 179 -0.40 -12.63 0.64
CA ALA A 179 -1.01 -13.74 -0.09
C ALA A 179 0.02 -14.45 -0.99
N PRO A 180 -0.22 -15.71 -1.36
CA PRO A 180 0.58 -16.45 -2.32
C PRO A 180 0.67 -15.71 -3.67
N ILE A 181 1.78 -15.91 -4.38
CA ILE A 181 2.03 -15.22 -5.66
C ILE A 181 0.99 -15.58 -6.72
N GLU A 182 0.50 -16.80 -6.71
CA GLU A 182 -0.51 -17.31 -7.64
C GLU A 182 -1.83 -16.56 -7.47
N ASP A 183 -2.28 -16.38 -6.24
CA ASP A 183 -3.54 -15.69 -5.91
C ASP A 183 -3.46 -14.21 -6.30
N VAL A 184 -2.32 -13.57 -6.04
CA VAL A 184 -2.08 -12.17 -6.41
C VAL A 184 -2.03 -12.02 -7.94
N TRP A 185 -1.41 -12.97 -8.63
CA TRP A 185 -1.37 -12.97 -10.07
C TRP A 185 -2.76 -13.13 -10.69
N GLU A 186 -3.56 -14.08 -10.21
CA GLU A 186 -4.94 -14.30 -10.67
C GLU A 186 -5.81 -13.06 -10.46
N PHE A 187 -5.69 -12.43 -9.29
CA PHE A 187 -6.39 -11.18 -8.98
C PHE A 187 -6.03 -10.04 -9.95
N LEU A 188 -4.74 -9.90 -10.29
CA LEU A 188 -4.27 -8.82 -11.18
C LEU A 188 -4.54 -9.11 -12.66
N ALA A 189 -4.63 -10.38 -13.05
CA ALA A 189 -4.90 -10.80 -14.43
C ALA A 189 -6.40 -10.80 -14.76
N ASP A 190 -7.29 -10.84 -13.77
CA ASP A 190 -8.73 -10.86 -13.96
C ASP A 190 -9.29 -9.46 -14.27
N PRO A 191 -9.85 -9.23 -15.47
CA PRO A 191 -10.47 -7.95 -15.83
C PRO A 191 -11.63 -7.55 -14.91
N ALA A 192 -12.37 -8.50 -14.34
CA ALA A 192 -13.46 -8.22 -13.41
C ALA A 192 -12.97 -7.61 -12.08
N ARG A 193 -11.71 -7.85 -11.74
CA ARG A 193 -11.06 -7.35 -10.51
C ARG A 193 -10.36 -6.00 -10.71
N VAL A 194 -10.27 -5.48 -11.93
CA VAL A 194 -9.65 -4.17 -12.20
C VAL A 194 -10.24 -3.04 -11.36
N PRO A 195 -11.57 -2.95 -11.12
CA PRO A 195 -12.15 -1.93 -10.25
C PRO A 195 -11.64 -1.96 -8.79
N ASP A 196 -11.20 -3.13 -8.32
CA ASP A 196 -10.76 -3.30 -6.93
C ASP A 196 -9.37 -2.68 -6.68
N TRP A 197 -8.51 -2.58 -7.72
CA TRP A 197 -7.16 -2.04 -7.59
C TRP A 197 -6.89 -0.78 -8.43
N ALA A 198 -7.73 -0.47 -9.42
CA ALA A 198 -7.61 0.73 -10.26
C ALA A 198 -8.64 1.79 -9.85
N PRO A 199 -8.32 2.77 -8.98
CA PRO A 199 -9.31 3.71 -8.42
C PRO A 199 -10.05 4.55 -9.45
N SER A 200 -9.53 4.62 -10.68
CA SER A 200 -10.17 5.35 -11.79
C SER A 200 -11.21 4.54 -12.55
N ILE A 201 -11.41 3.27 -12.22
CA ILE A 201 -12.36 2.34 -12.83
C ILE A 201 -13.35 1.88 -11.76
N GLY A 202 -14.63 2.02 -12.03
CA GLY A 202 -15.71 1.61 -11.12
C GLY A 202 -16.41 0.34 -11.56
N SER A 203 -16.43 0.07 -12.88
CA SER A 203 -16.95 -1.17 -13.46
C SER A 203 -16.26 -1.49 -14.77
N VAL A 204 -16.33 -2.75 -15.20
CA VAL A 204 -15.72 -3.23 -16.44
C VAL A 204 -16.72 -4.09 -17.19
N ASP A 205 -16.93 -3.80 -18.49
CA ASP A 205 -17.72 -4.59 -19.40
C ASP A 205 -16.84 -5.12 -20.55
N LEU A 206 -17.22 -6.26 -21.13
CA LEU A 206 -16.54 -6.82 -22.28
C LEU A 206 -16.73 -5.90 -23.50
N ALA A 207 -15.65 -5.58 -24.20
CA ALA A 207 -15.66 -4.66 -25.34
C ALA A 207 -15.77 -5.37 -26.70
N ASP A 208 -15.28 -6.61 -26.76
CA ASP A 208 -15.25 -7.38 -28.02
C ASP A 208 -15.65 -8.84 -27.78
N SER A 209 -16.11 -9.49 -28.85
CA SER A 209 -16.48 -10.92 -28.84
C SER A 209 -15.28 -11.86 -28.70
N ALA A 210 -14.06 -11.37 -28.90
CA ALA A 210 -12.84 -12.14 -28.75
C ALA A 210 -12.36 -12.24 -27.30
N GLY A 211 -12.91 -11.44 -26.39
CA GLY A 211 -12.53 -11.44 -24.98
C GLY A 211 -11.14 -10.87 -24.71
N THR A 212 -10.62 -10.04 -25.62
CA THR A 212 -9.26 -9.48 -25.54
C THR A 212 -9.21 -8.02 -25.09
N ALA A 213 -10.36 -7.33 -25.11
CA ALA A 213 -10.48 -5.95 -24.68
C ALA A 213 -11.74 -5.72 -23.87
N TRP A 214 -11.67 -4.78 -22.96
CA TRP A 214 -12.76 -4.40 -22.06
C TRP A 214 -12.95 -2.89 -22.06
N ILE A 215 -14.15 -2.44 -21.69
CA ILE A 215 -14.44 -1.03 -21.43
C ILE A 215 -14.63 -0.85 -19.92
N GLY A 216 -13.75 -0.08 -19.33
CA GLY A 216 -13.87 0.38 -17.95
C GLY A 216 -14.60 1.71 -17.88
N TYR A 217 -15.51 1.83 -16.93
CA TYR A 217 -16.24 3.07 -16.64
C TYR A 217 -15.73 3.66 -15.34
N ALA A 218 -15.58 4.98 -15.32
CA ALA A 218 -15.20 5.69 -14.11
C ALA A 218 -16.28 5.54 -13.03
N PRO A 219 -15.90 5.52 -11.73
CA PRO A 219 -16.87 5.48 -10.66
C PRO A 219 -17.78 6.73 -10.70
N THR A 220 -19.06 6.55 -10.40
CA THR A 220 -20.06 7.65 -10.37
C THR A 220 -20.01 8.43 -9.05
N SER A 221 -19.60 7.76 -7.97
CA SER A 221 -19.48 8.34 -6.64
C SER A 221 -18.10 8.01 -6.04
N ARG A 222 -17.63 8.88 -5.15
CA ARG A 222 -16.47 8.63 -4.30
C ARG A 222 -16.88 7.74 -3.11
N PRO A 223 -15.92 7.15 -2.38
CA PRO A 223 -16.22 6.40 -1.16
C PRO A 223 -17.00 7.21 -0.10
N ASP A 224 -16.87 8.54 -0.08
CA ASP A 224 -17.61 9.45 0.79
C ASP A 224 -19.05 9.76 0.30
N GLY A 225 -19.52 9.08 -0.75
CA GLY A 225 -20.84 9.25 -1.36
C GLY A 225 -20.98 10.47 -2.28
N LYS A 226 -19.97 11.33 -2.37
CA LYS A 226 -20.03 12.51 -3.24
C LYS A 226 -19.86 12.12 -4.72
N PRO A 227 -20.58 12.79 -5.64
CA PRO A 227 -20.48 12.49 -7.06
C PRO A 227 -19.08 12.82 -7.61
N VAL A 228 -18.58 11.92 -8.46
CA VAL A 228 -17.33 12.16 -9.20
C VAL A 228 -17.62 13.07 -10.39
N ARG A 229 -16.96 14.24 -10.40
CA ARG A 229 -17.07 15.20 -11.52
C ARG A 229 -15.95 14.94 -12.52
N LEU A 230 -16.23 14.14 -13.55
CA LEU A 230 -15.31 13.90 -14.66
C LEU A 230 -15.92 14.44 -15.97
N ARG A 231 -15.06 14.96 -16.85
CA ARG A 231 -15.46 15.29 -18.22
C ARG A 231 -15.89 14.01 -18.95
N ALA A 232 -16.85 14.11 -19.84
CA ALA A 232 -17.41 12.95 -20.56
C ALA A 232 -16.32 12.12 -21.27
N GLU A 233 -15.32 12.79 -21.85
CA GLU A 233 -14.19 12.19 -22.57
C GLU A 233 -13.28 11.30 -21.72
N PHE A 234 -13.37 11.37 -20.37
CA PHE A 234 -12.58 10.55 -19.43
C PHE A 234 -13.41 9.52 -18.65
N ARG A 235 -14.71 9.41 -18.97
CA ARG A 235 -15.60 8.47 -18.28
C ARG A 235 -15.41 7.03 -18.71
N ARG A 236 -14.92 6.82 -19.94
CA ARG A 236 -14.66 5.48 -20.48
C ARG A 236 -13.18 5.29 -20.74
N ARG A 237 -12.70 4.08 -20.47
CA ARG A 237 -11.35 3.63 -20.81
C ARG A 237 -11.41 2.27 -21.45
N ARG A 238 -10.71 2.09 -22.55
CA ARG A 238 -10.45 0.78 -23.11
C ARG A 238 -9.29 0.16 -22.38
N LEU A 239 -9.48 -1.06 -21.92
CA LEU A 239 -8.50 -1.88 -21.21
C LEU A 239 -8.06 -3.02 -22.14
N GLU A 240 -6.78 -3.26 -22.19
CA GLU A 240 -6.18 -4.35 -22.96
C GLU A 240 -5.13 -5.02 -22.08
N LEU A 241 -5.20 -6.35 -21.97
CA LEU A 241 -4.19 -7.15 -21.30
C LEU A 241 -3.04 -7.38 -22.27
N LEU A 242 -1.87 -6.77 -22.02
CA LEU A 242 -0.73 -6.78 -22.94
C LEU A 242 0.15 -8.01 -22.77
N GLU A 243 0.42 -8.37 -21.53
CA GLU A 243 1.34 -9.43 -21.18
C GLU A 243 0.81 -10.15 -19.92
N THR A 244 0.82 -11.47 -19.99
CA THR A 244 0.60 -12.35 -18.84
C THR A 244 1.68 -13.42 -18.84
N ARG A 245 2.52 -13.41 -17.81
CA ARG A 245 3.47 -14.49 -17.54
C ARG A 245 3.24 -14.98 -16.12
N ARG A 246 2.58 -16.12 -16.01
CA ARG A 246 2.24 -16.73 -14.73
C ARG A 246 3.48 -17.33 -14.06
N PRO A 247 3.67 -17.10 -12.77
CA PRO A 247 2.89 -16.22 -11.88
C PRO A 247 3.56 -14.84 -11.65
N ASP A 248 4.53 -14.42 -12.46
CA ASP A 248 5.46 -13.36 -12.12
C ASP A 248 5.19 -12.03 -12.85
N ARG A 249 4.31 -11.97 -13.86
CA ARG A 249 4.08 -10.71 -14.60
C ARG A 249 2.67 -10.55 -15.14
N VAL A 250 2.13 -9.31 -15.00
CA VAL A 250 0.87 -8.85 -15.61
C VAL A 250 1.08 -7.43 -16.11
N ALA A 251 0.61 -7.12 -17.32
CA ALA A 251 0.66 -5.76 -17.86
C ALA A 251 -0.65 -5.37 -18.53
N TRP A 252 -1.16 -4.19 -18.15
CA TRP A 252 -2.38 -3.60 -18.66
C TRP A 252 -2.12 -2.30 -19.41
N ARG A 253 -2.83 -2.12 -20.54
CA ARG A 253 -2.90 -0.84 -21.26
C ARG A 253 -4.28 -0.20 -21.05
N PHE A 254 -4.27 1.07 -20.68
CA PHE A 254 -5.46 1.90 -20.55
C PHE A 254 -5.43 3.00 -21.60
N THR A 255 -6.46 3.10 -22.42
CA THR A 255 -6.61 4.16 -23.42
C THR A 255 -7.96 4.88 -23.21
N SER A 256 -8.02 6.18 -23.52
CA SER A 256 -9.27 6.94 -23.48
C SER A 256 -9.81 7.04 -24.91
N PRO A 257 -10.82 6.23 -25.29
CA PRO A 257 -11.29 6.17 -26.68
C PRO A 257 -11.94 7.48 -27.16
N ASP A 258 -12.49 8.27 -26.23
CA ASP A 258 -13.23 9.48 -26.51
C ASP A 258 -12.34 10.74 -26.63
N THR A 259 -11.01 10.60 -26.51
CA THR A 259 -10.06 11.71 -26.66
C THR A 259 -8.76 11.30 -27.33
N ALA A 260 -8.47 11.91 -28.48
CA ALA A 260 -7.20 11.72 -29.18
C ALA A 260 -6.00 12.40 -28.48
N LYS A 261 -6.25 13.23 -27.47
CA LYS A 261 -5.21 14.03 -26.78
C LYS A 261 -4.55 13.30 -25.61
N SER A 262 -5.10 12.14 -25.19
CA SER A 262 -4.58 11.34 -24.09
C SER A 262 -3.79 10.16 -24.66
N GLY A 263 -2.49 10.11 -24.38
CA GLY A 263 -1.68 8.94 -24.69
C GLY A 263 -2.08 7.72 -23.85
N PRO A 264 -1.71 6.51 -24.30
CA PRO A 264 -1.94 5.28 -23.52
C PRO A 264 -1.18 5.32 -22.20
N ILE A 265 -1.76 4.71 -21.19
CA ILE A 265 -1.13 4.44 -19.90
C ILE A 265 -0.89 2.93 -19.85
N VAL A 266 0.35 2.52 -19.60
CA VAL A 266 0.69 1.12 -19.39
C VAL A 266 1.07 0.94 -17.92
N THR A 267 0.42 0.01 -17.24
CA THR A 267 0.72 -0.39 -15.87
C THR A 267 1.19 -1.84 -15.88
N GLU A 268 2.40 -2.06 -15.39
CA GLU A 268 3.04 -3.36 -15.30
C GLU A 268 3.20 -3.73 -13.83
N PHE A 269 2.91 -4.99 -13.53
CA PHE A 269 3.10 -5.63 -12.24
C PHE A 269 4.14 -6.73 -12.39
N ALA A 270 5.24 -6.63 -11.64
CA ALA A 270 6.20 -7.71 -11.49
C ALA A 270 6.06 -8.27 -10.07
N LEU A 271 5.80 -9.58 -9.99
CA LEU A 271 5.54 -10.28 -8.74
C LEU A 271 6.75 -11.14 -8.37
N ALA A 272 7.08 -11.16 -7.09
CA ALA A 272 8.12 -12.04 -6.56
C ALA A 272 7.67 -12.57 -5.19
N PRO A 273 7.84 -13.88 -4.93
CA PRO A 273 7.55 -14.44 -3.63
C PRO A 273 8.48 -13.84 -2.58
N THR A 274 7.96 -13.60 -1.39
CA THR A 274 8.73 -13.13 -0.24
C THR A 274 8.19 -13.78 1.03
N THR A 275 8.92 -13.66 2.13
CA THR A 275 8.48 -14.24 3.41
C THR A 275 7.12 -13.70 3.81
N GLY A 276 6.15 -14.60 3.97
CA GLY A 276 4.79 -14.29 4.40
C GLY A 276 3.85 -13.74 3.31
N GLY A 277 4.26 -13.77 2.02
CA GLY A 277 3.41 -13.31 0.92
C GLY A 277 4.17 -12.98 -0.36
N THR A 278 3.71 -11.95 -1.06
CA THR A 278 4.20 -11.54 -2.37
C THR A 278 4.65 -10.08 -2.35
N ARG A 279 5.81 -9.79 -2.92
CA ARG A 279 6.26 -8.46 -3.27
C ARG A 279 5.77 -8.12 -4.67
N VAL A 280 5.09 -6.98 -4.81
CA VAL A 280 4.56 -6.50 -6.09
C VAL A 280 5.25 -5.18 -6.43
N ALA A 281 6.06 -5.19 -7.49
CA ALA A 281 6.64 -3.98 -8.07
C ALA A 281 5.69 -3.47 -9.16
N ILE A 282 5.22 -2.23 -9.01
CA ILE A 282 4.26 -1.58 -9.89
C ILE A 282 4.99 -0.51 -10.68
N THR A 283 4.93 -0.60 -12.00
CA THR A 283 5.51 0.40 -12.89
C THR A 283 4.43 0.96 -13.81
N THR A 284 4.32 2.28 -13.87
CA THR A 284 3.38 2.92 -14.81
C THR A 284 4.13 3.86 -15.75
N SER A 285 3.86 3.71 -17.03
CA SER A 285 4.40 4.56 -18.09
C SER A 285 3.27 5.30 -18.80
N TRP A 286 3.50 6.60 -19.07
CA TRP A 286 2.58 7.44 -19.82
C TRP A 286 3.18 7.76 -21.18
N GLY A 287 2.42 7.51 -22.24
CA GLY A 287 2.79 7.86 -23.61
C GLY A 287 3.10 9.36 -23.75
N ARG A 288 4.16 9.67 -24.50
CA ARG A 288 4.59 11.08 -24.72
C ARG A 288 3.50 11.93 -25.36
N ARG A 289 3.33 13.12 -24.83
CA ARG A 289 2.68 14.21 -25.54
C ARG A 289 3.65 14.74 -26.61
N HIS A 290 3.26 14.71 -27.89
CA HIS A 290 4.02 15.29 -28.99
C HIS A 290 3.84 16.83 -29.01
N GLY A 291 4.91 17.57 -29.32
CA GLY A 291 4.86 19.00 -29.63
C GLY A 291 5.47 19.93 -28.58
N TRP A 292 5.34 21.24 -28.80
CA TRP A 292 5.88 22.39 -28.05
C TRP A 292 5.59 22.37 -26.54
N ARG A 293 4.58 21.68 -26.11
CA ARG A 293 4.22 21.47 -24.68
C ARG A 293 5.28 20.70 -23.86
N ARG A 294 6.32 20.17 -24.52
CA ARG A 294 7.46 19.50 -23.88
C ARG A 294 8.31 20.49 -23.07
N VAL A 295 8.47 21.72 -23.54
CA VAL A 295 9.32 22.74 -22.91
C VAL A 295 8.59 23.43 -21.76
N LEU A 296 7.30 23.68 -21.88
CA LEU A 296 6.46 24.25 -20.82
C LEU A 296 6.22 23.30 -19.64
N GLY A 297 6.47 22.00 -19.80
CA GLY A 297 6.30 20.99 -18.76
C GLY A 297 7.49 20.83 -17.81
N LEU A 298 8.64 21.49 -18.04
CA LEU A 298 9.84 21.37 -17.20
C LEU A 298 9.61 21.78 -15.74
N PRO A 299 8.96 22.90 -15.40
CA PRO A 299 8.72 23.28 -14.00
C PRO A 299 7.66 22.40 -13.30
N LEU A 300 6.79 21.70 -14.06
CA LEU A 300 5.73 20.84 -13.51
C LEU A 300 6.16 19.38 -13.28
N ARG A 301 7.39 19.02 -13.64
CA ARG A 301 7.91 17.63 -13.46
C ARG A 301 7.86 17.11 -12.02
N PRO A 302 8.22 17.91 -10.98
CA PRO A 302 8.13 17.41 -9.60
C PRO A 302 6.69 17.16 -9.17
N ALA A 303 5.75 18.02 -9.54
CA ALA A 303 4.32 17.83 -9.26
C ALA A 303 3.75 16.60 -10.00
N ALA A 304 4.13 16.40 -11.26
CA ALA A 304 3.73 15.22 -12.03
C ALA A 304 4.28 13.92 -11.42
N ARG A 305 5.51 13.93 -10.93
CA ARG A 305 6.11 12.78 -10.22
C ARG A 305 5.40 12.49 -8.90
N PHE A 306 5.03 13.52 -8.16
CA PHE A 306 4.29 13.36 -6.92
C PHE A 306 2.89 12.78 -7.16
N LEU A 307 2.15 13.28 -8.16
CA LEU A 307 0.85 12.73 -8.55
C LEU A 307 0.96 11.28 -9.05
N ALA A 308 2.00 10.96 -9.83
CA ALA A 308 2.28 9.60 -10.25
C ALA A 308 2.52 8.67 -9.05
N TRP A 309 3.30 9.14 -8.09
CA TRP A 309 3.56 8.37 -6.86
C TRP A 309 2.27 8.15 -6.05
N ILE A 310 1.43 9.17 -5.86
CA ILE A 310 0.13 9.01 -5.17
C ILE A 310 -0.72 7.93 -5.87
N THR A 311 -0.81 7.96 -7.20
CA THR A 311 -1.59 6.98 -7.96
C THR A 311 -1.05 5.56 -7.75
N LEU A 312 0.27 5.37 -7.83
CA LEU A 312 0.91 4.07 -7.63
C LEU A 312 0.74 3.57 -6.19
N PHE A 313 0.87 4.47 -5.23
CA PHE A 313 0.62 4.18 -3.83
C PHE A 313 -0.83 3.72 -3.59
N GLN A 314 -1.82 4.39 -4.19
CA GLN A 314 -3.22 3.99 -4.10
C GLN A 314 -3.48 2.62 -4.71
N ILE A 315 -2.86 2.32 -5.87
CA ILE A 315 -2.94 1.00 -6.50
C ILE A 315 -2.34 -0.06 -5.57
N GLY A 316 -1.13 0.15 -5.06
CA GLY A 316 -0.47 -0.80 -4.15
C GLY A 316 -1.27 -1.05 -2.87
N ALA A 317 -1.78 0.01 -2.25
CA ALA A 317 -2.63 -0.09 -1.07
C ALA A 317 -3.95 -0.85 -1.35
N ALA A 318 -4.57 -0.61 -2.51
CA ALA A 318 -5.79 -1.30 -2.90
C ALA A 318 -5.55 -2.80 -3.13
N ILE A 319 -4.44 -3.17 -3.80
CA ILE A 319 -4.05 -4.57 -3.98
C ILE A 319 -3.82 -5.23 -2.62
N SER A 320 -2.98 -4.65 -1.76
CA SER A 320 -2.71 -5.20 -0.43
C SER A 320 -3.98 -5.35 0.41
N ARG A 321 -4.91 -4.40 0.32
CA ARG A 321 -6.19 -4.42 1.03
C ARG A 321 -7.10 -5.56 0.58
N ALA A 322 -7.10 -5.93 -0.70
CA ALA A 322 -7.92 -7.00 -1.24
C ALA A 322 -7.61 -8.38 -0.62
N PHE A 323 -6.43 -8.53 0.00
CA PHE A 323 -5.96 -9.78 0.62
C PHE A 323 -5.85 -9.69 2.16
N ARG A 324 -6.49 -8.72 2.77
CA ARG A 324 -6.50 -8.50 4.23
C ARG A 324 -7.92 -8.62 4.77
#